data_5c7ce446b9e1376dbd7d3129a0db8939
#
_entry.id   5c7ce446b9e1376dbd7d3129a0db8939
#
_cell.length_a   1.000
_cell.length_b   1.000
_cell.length_c   1.000
_cell.angle_alpha   90.00
_cell.angle_beta   90.00
_cell.angle_gamma   90.00
#
_symmetry.space_group_name_H-M   'P 1'
#
loop_
_entity.id
_entity.type
_entity.pdbx_description
1 polymer ?
#
loop_
_entity_poly.entity_id
_entity_poly.type
_entity_poly.pdbx_seq_one_letter_code
_entity_poly.pdbx_strand_id
1 'polypeptide(L)'
;MRRIFPIAALLLPLAAAAAAAEPGAKRPPDRADTPQPLGTFEAWTAATHHEADQLVCYAFTRVHGSSAKLAGRGDVILSVTERPSGRDAVALSAGYAYPSSAEARLQVEKASFVLYTSQRSAFARDGHAVVAALLKSHAREIQTHAPAPRHMQVTDQFSLRGFAQAYAAITKACPAK
;
A
#
# COMPACT_ATOMS: atom_id res chain seq x y z
N MET A 1 63.40 65.40 17.93
CA MET A 1 63.59 63.99 17.94
C MET A 1 62.20 63.27 18.05
N ARG A 2 61.62 62.85 16.94
CA ARG A 2 60.31 62.22 16.87
C ARG A 2 60.51 60.78 16.47
N ARG A 3 60.23 59.84 17.38
CA ARG A 3 60.33 58.43 17.12
C ARG A 3 58.98 57.93 16.57
N ILE A 4 58.97 57.42 15.34
CA ILE A 4 57.83 56.84 14.68
C ILE A 4 57.93 55.30 14.95
N PHE A 5 56.87 54.74 15.58
CA PHE A 5 56.69 53.28 15.72
C PHE A 5 55.78 52.75 14.57
N PRO A 6 56.15 51.68 13.90
CA PRO A 6 55.28 51.08 12.95
C PRO A 6 54.28 50.19 13.66
N ILE A 7 52.98 50.32 13.32
CA ILE A 7 51.88 49.41 13.74
C ILE A 7 51.89 48.23 12.78
N ALA A 8 52.20 47.06 13.33
CA ALA A 8 52.09 45.80 12.62
C ALA A 8 50.60 45.36 12.65
N ALA A 9 49.94 45.36 11.51
CA ALA A 9 48.59 44.80 11.37
C ALA A 9 48.65 43.28 11.27
N LEU A 10 48.10 42.60 12.26
CA LEU A 10 47.93 41.17 12.31
C LEU A 10 46.66 40.76 11.56
N LEU A 11 46.84 40.22 10.35
CA LEU A 11 45.75 39.63 9.55
C LEU A 11 45.52 38.19 10.02
N LEU A 12 44.40 37.93 10.72
CA LEU A 12 43.95 36.56 10.99
C LEU A 12 43.18 36.04 9.74
N PRO A 13 43.49 34.85 9.24
CA PRO A 13 42.67 34.21 8.21
C PRO A 13 41.41 33.60 8.86
N LEU A 14 40.24 34.03 8.36
CA LEU A 14 38.92 33.47 8.67
C LEU A 14 38.81 32.12 7.94
N ALA A 15 39.01 31.01 8.62
CA ALA A 15 38.77 29.67 8.08
C ALA A 15 37.25 29.42 8.03
N ALA A 16 36.67 29.49 6.85
CA ALA A 16 35.29 29.04 6.62
C ALA A 16 35.24 27.51 6.65
N ALA A 17 34.69 26.94 7.70
CA ALA A 17 34.37 25.52 7.77
C ALA A 17 33.15 25.26 6.88
N ALA A 18 33.38 24.66 5.71
CA ALA A 18 32.31 24.11 4.88
C ALA A 18 31.76 22.87 5.58
N ALA A 19 30.54 22.96 6.12
CA ALA A 19 29.80 21.81 6.60
C ALA A 19 29.41 20.95 5.38
N ALA A 20 30.10 19.82 5.18
CA ALA A 20 29.70 18.81 4.22
C ALA A 20 28.37 18.20 4.70
N ALA A 21 27.30 18.43 3.94
CA ALA A 21 26.04 17.75 4.14
C ALA A 21 26.24 16.26 3.80
N GLU A 22 26.15 15.38 4.80
CA GLU A 22 26.15 13.95 4.59
C GLU A 22 24.93 13.54 3.76
N PRO A 23 25.07 12.72 2.69
CA PRO A 23 23.93 12.22 1.94
C PRO A 23 23.12 11.30 2.84
N GLY A 24 21.83 11.66 3.02
CA GLY A 24 20.88 11.09 3.96
C GLY A 24 20.98 9.58 4.16
N ALA A 25 21.47 9.18 5.29
CA ALA A 25 21.30 7.82 5.79
C ALA A 25 19.80 7.54 5.87
N LYS A 26 19.30 6.50 5.15
CA LYS A 26 17.94 6.02 5.28
C LYS A 26 17.69 5.74 6.75
N ARG A 27 16.81 6.53 7.37
CA ARG A 27 16.39 6.30 8.76
C ARG A 27 15.90 4.85 8.86
N PRO A 28 16.36 4.03 9.82
CA PRO A 28 15.78 2.72 10.07
C PRO A 28 14.28 2.89 10.26
N PRO A 29 13.43 1.96 9.74
CA PRO A 29 11.99 2.05 9.97
C PRO A 29 11.74 2.13 11.47
N ASP A 30 11.03 3.16 11.91
CA ASP A 30 10.59 3.28 13.29
C ASP A 30 9.79 2.01 13.66
N ARG A 31 9.93 1.50 14.89
CA ARG A 31 9.15 0.36 15.37
C ARG A 31 7.64 0.55 15.19
N ALA A 32 7.19 1.81 15.12
CA ALA A 32 5.82 2.20 14.82
C ALA A 32 5.35 1.80 13.41
N ASP A 33 6.25 1.77 12.42
CA ASP A 33 5.92 1.46 11.02
C ASP A 33 5.95 -0.06 10.73
N THR A 34 6.35 -0.89 11.69
CA THR A 34 6.39 -2.35 11.51
C THR A 34 4.98 -2.91 11.63
N PRO A 35 4.48 -3.65 10.62
CA PRO A 35 3.17 -4.27 10.69
C PRO A 35 3.05 -5.21 11.91
N GLN A 36 1.94 -5.07 12.64
CA GLN A 36 1.60 -5.93 13.77
C GLN A 36 0.51 -6.91 13.33
N PRO A 37 0.73 -8.23 13.40
CA PRO A 37 -0.26 -9.21 12.97
C PRO A 37 -1.45 -9.24 13.95
N LEU A 38 -2.67 -9.24 13.40
CA LEU A 38 -3.91 -9.54 14.14
C LEU A 38 -4.29 -11.01 14.03
N GLY A 39 -3.85 -11.69 12.97
CA GLY A 39 -4.06 -13.11 12.74
C GLY A 39 -4.10 -13.49 11.27
N THR A 40 -4.04 -14.80 11.02
CA THR A 40 -4.27 -15.41 9.71
C THR A 40 -5.51 -16.27 9.79
N PHE A 41 -6.44 -16.04 8.88
CA PHE A 41 -7.76 -16.66 8.78
C PHE A 41 -7.84 -17.34 7.42
N GLU A 42 -7.52 -18.61 7.38
CA GLU A 42 -7.42 -19.40 6.15
C GLU A 42 -6.53 -18.72 5.08
N ALA A 43 -7.13 -18.13 4.03
CA ALA A 43 -6.40 -17.46 2.95
C ALA A 43 -6.16 -15.96 3.20
N TRP A 44 -6.72 -15.38 4.28
CA TRP A 44 -6.61 -13.97 4.58
C TRP A 44 -5.75 -13.72 5.82
N THR A 45 -4.94 -12.68 5.74
CA THR A 45 -4.14 -12.18 6.87
C THR A 45 -4.63 -10.79 7.25
N ALA A 46 -4.82 -10.57 8.55
CA ALA A 46 -5.16 -9.27 9.11
C ALA A 46 -3.97 -8.72 9.90
N ALA A 47 -3.68 -7.43 9.75
CA ALA A 47 -2.61 -6.74 10.46
C ALA A 47 -2.93 -5.25 10.66
N THR A 48 -2.12 -4.60 11.49
CA THR A 48 -2.13 -3.15 11.69
C THR A 48 -0.75 -2.58 11.41
N HIS A 49 -0.70 -1.29 11.08
CA HIS A 49 0.51 -0.48 11.09
C HIS A 49 0.13 0.97 11.40
N HIS A 50 1.13 1.82 11.62
CA HIS A 50 0.89 3.25 11.76
C HIS A 50 1.30 3.97 10.47
N GLU A 51 0.42 4.85 9.99
CA GLU A 51 0.72 5.86 8.97
C GLU A 51 0.79 7.21 9.69
N ALA A 52 1.98 7.74 9.89
CA ALA A 52 2.24 8.83 10.83
C ALA A 52 1.69 8.45 12.24
N ASP A 53 0.79 9.25 12.80
CA ASP A 53 0.21 8.99 14.13
C ASP A 53 -1.15 8.24 14.07
N GLN A 54 -1.54 7.73 12.91
CA GLN A 54 -2.83 7.07 12.73
C GLN A 54 -2.67 5.56 12.63
N LEU A 55 -3.45 4.83 13.42
CA LEU A 55 -3.55 3.39 13.30
C LEU A 55 -4.34 3.03 12.04
N VAL A 56 -3.76 2.19 11.20
CA VAL A 56 -4.35 1.62 9.99
C VAL A 56 -4.46 0.12 10.16
N CYS A 57 -5.63 -0.43 9.91
CA CYS A 57 -5.88 -1.86 9.95
C CYS A 57 -6.18 -2.36 8.53
N TYR A 58 -5.65 -3.50 8.16
CA TYR A 58 -5.87 -4.06 6.84
C TYR A 58 -5.93 -5.58 6.86
N ALA A 59 -6.79 -6.10 5.98
CA ALA A 59 -6.84 -7.52 5.67
C ALA A 59 -6.44 -7.72 4.21
N PHE A 60 -5.69 -8.76 3.91
CA PHE A 60 -5.24 -9.04 2.56
C PHE A 60 -5.18 -10.55 2.27
N THR A 61 -5.29 -10.87 0.98
CA THR A 61 -5.06 -12.21 0.44
C THR A 61 -4.18 -12.12 -0.79
N ARG A 62 -3.46 -13.21 -1.08
CA ARG A 62 -2.63 -13.34 -2.28
C ARG A 62 -3.36 -14.11 -3.36
N VAL A 63 -3.04 -13.80 -4.61
CA VAL A 63 -3.51 -14.59 -5.75
C VAL A 63 -3.10 -16.06 -5.59
N HIS A 64 -4.00 -16.98 -5.89
CA HIS A 64 -3.67 -18.40 -5.94
C HIS A 64 -3.76 -18.99 -7.37
N GLY A 65 -4.41 -18.27 -8.30
CA GLY A 65 -4.50 -18.64 -9.71
C GLY A 65 -4.48 -17.41 -10.60
N SER A 66 -3.87 -17.55 -11.79
CA SER A 66 -3.82 -16.48 -12.78
C SER A 66 -3.90 -17.06 -14.20
N SER A 67 -4.67 -16.42 -15.08
CA SER A 67 -4.81 -16.82 -16.47
C SER A 67 -3.54 -16.60 -17.31
N ALA A 68 -2.59 -15.78 -16.82
CA ALA A 68 -1.36 -15.48 -17.53
C ALA A 68 -0.15 -15.44 -16.60
N LYS A 69 0.96 -16.01 -17.06
CA LYS A 69 2.28 -15.88 -16.42
C LYS A 69 3.02 -14.70 -17.08
N LEU A 70 3.13 -13.58 -16.38
CA LEU A 70 3.86 -12.41 -16.83
C LEU A 70 5.28 -12.44 -16.26
N ALA A 71 6.28 -12.39 -17.14
CA ALA A 71 7.67 -12.32 -16.71
C ALA A 71 7.92 -11.05 -15.88
N GLY A 72 8.59 -11.18 -14.73
CA GLY A 72 8.86 -10.06 -13.83
C GLY A 72 7.64 -9.52 -13.08
N ARG A 73 6.51 -10.23 -13.10
CA ARG A 73 5.34 -9.89 -12.31
C ARG A 73 5.67 -9.99 -10.81
N GLY A 74 5.41 -8.91 -10.08
CA GLY A 74 5.52 -8.89 -8.62
C GLY A 74 4.31 -9.54 -7.94
N ASP A 75 4.23 -9.36 -6.61
CA ASP A 75 3.12 -9.86 -5.80
C ASP A 75 1.77 -9.32 -6.26
N VAL A 76 0.78 -10.20 -6.29
CA VAL A 76 -0.62 -9.89 -6.61
C VAL A 76 -1.44 -10.04 -5.35
N ILE A 77 -1.98 -8.93 -4.87
CA ILE A 77 -2.61 -8.83 -3.55
C ILE A 77 -3.94 -8.09 -3.67
N LEU A 78 -4.99 -8.68 -3.11
CA LEU A 78 -6.25 -8.01 -2.85
C LEU A 78 -6.32 -7.65 -1.38
N SER A 79 -6.65 -6.40 -1.06
CA SER A 79 -6.70 -5.90 0.31
C SER A 79 -7.93 -5.06 0.59
N VAL A 80 -8.35 -5.06 1.85
CA VAL A 80 -9.34 -4.16 2.43
C VAL A 80 -8.67 -3.43 3.59
N THR A 81 -8.78 -2.12 3.61
CA THR A 81 -8.09 -1.27 4.59
C THR A 81 -9.06 -0.33 5.29
N GLU A 82 -8.91 -0.25 6.61
CA GLU A 82 -9.63 0.62 7.51
C GLU A 82 -8.72 1.72 8.02
N ARG A 83 -9.07 2.97 7.75
CA ARG A 83 -8.40 4.18 8.24
C ARG A 83 -9.38 5.08 8.99
N PRO A 84 -8.91 5.92 9.92
CA PRO A 84 -9.77 6.95 10.53
C PRO A 84 -10.37 7.92 9.51
N SER A 85 -9.67 8.14 8.38
CA SER A 85 -10.08 9.03 7.29
C SER A 85 -10.92 8.37 6.19
N GLY A 86 -11.05 7.04 6.19
CA GLY A 86 -11.80 6.31 5.17
C GLY A 86 -11.85 4.81 5.46
N ARG A 87 -13.08 4.27 5.37
CA ARG A 87 -13.38 2.87 5.64
C ARG A 87 -13.51 2.09 4.34
N ASP A 88 -13.35 0.78 4.46
CA ASP A 88 -13.59 -0.16 3.37
C ASP A 88 -12.81 0.15 2.09
N ALA A 89 -11.57 0.64 2.23
CA ALA A 89 -10.75 0.91 1.06
C ALA A 89 -10.26 -0.40 0.44
N VAL A 90 -10.89 -0.79 -0.68
CA VAL A 90 -10.55 -2.02 -1.42
C VAL A 90 -9.53 -1.71 -2.50
N ALA A 91 -8.40 -2.42 -2.48
CA ALA A 91 -7.32 -2.24 -3.43
C ALA A 91 -6.79 -3.59 -3.97
N LEU A 92 -6.43 -3.59 -5.25
CA LEU A 92 -5.77 -4.68 -5.95
C LEU A 92 -4.38 -4.24 -6.40
N SER A 93 -3.33 -4.85 -5.86
CA SER A 93 -1.98 -4.77 -6.44
C SER A 93 -1.85 -5.81 -7.54
N ALA A 94 -1.62 -5.39 -8.79
CA ALA A 94 -1.60 -6.30 -9.93
C ALA A 94 -0.24 -6.97 -10.16
N GLY A 95 0.81 -6.50 -9.47
CA GLY A 95 2.18 -6.96 -9.69
C GLY A 95 2.85 -6.40 -10.96
N TYR A 96 2.14 -5.61 -11.77
CA TYR A 96 2.65 -4.90 -12.96
C TYR A 96 2.06 -3.49 -13.01
N ALA A 97 2.64 -2.61 -13.85
CA ALA A 97 2.06 -1.30 -14.12
C ALA A 97 0.90 -1.44 -15.10
N TYR A 98 -0.25 -0.88 -14.75
CA TYR A 98 -1.42 -0.84 -15.63
C TYR A 98 -1.15 0.06 -16.84
N PRO A 99 -1.75 -0.25 -18.01
CA PRO A 99 -1.81 0.71 -19.12
C PRO A 99 -2.51 2.01 -18.67
N SER A 100 -2.17 3.11 -19.33
CA SER A 100 -2.81 4.41 -19.07
C SER A 100 -4.33 4.32 -19.24
N SER A 101 -5.07 4.95 -18.34
CA SER A 101 -6.55 4.98 -18.34
C SER A 101 -7.22 3.60 -18.30
N ALA A 102 -6.51 2.57 -17.86
CA ALA A 102 -7.07 1.24 -17.70
C ALA A 102 -8.09 1.20 -16.56
N GLU A 103 -9.05 0.30 -16.66
CA GLU A 103 -9.93 -0.09 -15.55
C GLU A 103 -9.78 -1.59 -15.31
N ALA A 104 -9.74 -1.97 -14.04
CA ALA A 104 -9.87 -3.36 -13.62
C ALA A 104 -11.31 -3.63 -13.14
N ARG A 105 -11.68 -4.89 -13.03
CA ARG A 105 -12.98 -5.33 -12.50
C ARG A 105 -12.77 -6.39 -11.44
N LEU A 106 -13.49 -6.27 -10.35
CA LEU A 106 -13.61 -7.32 -9.33
C LEU A 106 -14.98 -7.99 -9.49
N GLN A 107 -14.97 -9.29 -9.69
CA GLN A 107 -16.18 -10.12 -9.83
C GLN A 107 -16.42 -10.89 -8.54
N VAL A 108 -17.61 -10.69 -7.95
CA VAL A 108 -18.09 -11.42 -6.78
C VAL A 108 -19.42 -12.06 -7.18
N GLU A 109 -19.44 -13.38 -7.44
CA GLU A 109 -20.59 -14.08 -8.00
C GLU A 109 -21.11 -13.39 -9.27
N LYS A 110 -22.34 -12.85 -9.23
CA LYS A 110 -22.96 -12.12 -10.36
C LYS A 110 -22.66 -10.62 -10.34
N ALA A 111 -22.16 -10.09 -9.22
CA ALA A 111 -21.85 -8.66 -9.09
C ALA A 111 -20.48 -8.34 -9.67
N SER A 112 -20.36 -7.23 -10.38
CA SER A 112 -19.11 -6.75 -10.97
C SER A 112 -18.85 -5.31 -10.54
N PHE A 113 -17.68 -5.04 -9.98
CA PHE A 113 -17.26 -3.74 -9.47
C PHE A 113 -16.11 -3.21 -10.31
N VAL A 114 -16.24 -1.95 -10.76
CA VAL A 114 -15.17 -1.28 -11.50
C VAL A 114 -14.17 -0.69 -10.52
N LEU A 115 -12.89 -0.96 -10.78
CA LEU A 115 -11.75 -0.38 -10.04
C LEU A 115 -10.99 0.55 -10.98
N TYR A 116 -10.78 1.80 -10.57
CA TYR A 116 -9.89 2.71 -11.28
C TYR A 116 -8.43 2.36 -10.98
N THR A 117 -7.57 2.51 -11.98
CA THR A 117 -6.16 2.15 -11.84
C THR A 117 -5.28 3.37 -11.59
N SER A 118 -4.24 3.16 -10.80
CA SER A 118 -3.14 4.10 -10.59
C SER A 118 -1.84 3.33 -10.47
N GLN A 119 -0.91 3.56 -11.38
CA GLN A 119 0.38 2.87 -11.42
C GLN A 119 0.24 1.34 -11.43
N ARG A 120 0.54 0.67 -10.33
CA ARG A 120 0.48 -0.80 -10.16
C ARG A 120 -0.72 -1.29 -9.38
N SER A 121 -1.59 -0.38 -8.94
CA SER A 121 -2.73 -0.67 -8.09
C SER A 121 -4.05 -0.25 -8.76
N ALA A 122 -5.12 -0.94 -8.40
CA ALA A 122 -6.48 -0.57 -8.76
C ALA A 122 -7.32 -0.46 -7.49
N PHE A 123 -8.25 0.50 -7.45
CA PHE A 123 -9.02 0.86 -6.26
C PHE A 123 -10.51 0.88 -6.57
N ALA A 124 -11.32 0.32 -5.68
CA ALA A 124 -12.77 0.42 -5.79
C ALA A 124 -13.24 1.85 -5.54
N ARG A 125 -14.17 2.35 -6.38
CA ARG A 125 -14.81 3.66 -6.16
C ARG A 125 -15.77 3.62 -4.97
N ASP A 126 -16.45 2.48 -4.80
CA ASP A 126 -17.34 2.20 -3.67
C ASP A 126 -16.85 0.91 -2.98
N GLY A 127 -15.90 1.09 -2.06
CA GLY A 127 -15.34 -0.01 -1.29
C GLY A 127 -16.36 -0.66 -0.37
N HIS A 128 -17.30 0.13 0.19
CA HIS A 128 -18.35 -0.38 1.07
C HIS A 128 -19.27 -1.37 0.33
N ALA A 129 -19.68 -1.05 -0.90
CA ALA A 129 -20.47 -1.97 -1.72
C ALA A 129 -19.70 -3.27 -2.03
N VAL A 130 -18.38 -3.17 -2.29
CA VAL A 130 -17.53 -4.36 -2.51
C VAL A 130 -17.47 -5.21 -1.24
N VAL A 131 -17.16 -4.61 -0.10
CA VAL A 131 -17.06 -5.34 1.18
C VAL A 131 -18.39 -6.00 1.54
N ALA A 132 -19.51 -5.29 1.36
CA ALA A 132 -20.84 -5.85 1.59
C ALA A 132 -21.13 -7.06 0.68
N ALA A 133 -20.69 -7.03 -0.58
CA ALA A 133 -20.82 -8.16 -1.50
C ALA A 133 -19.94 -9.34 -1.07
N LEU A 134 -18.67 -9.08 -0.68
CA LEU A 134 -17.76 -10.11 -0.19
C LEU A 134 -18.28 -10.82 1.07
N LEU A 135 -18.86 -10.06 2.02
CA LEU A 135 -19.43 -10.60 3.26
C LEU A 135 -20.70 -11.43 3.03
N LYS A 136 -21.52 -11.07 2.03
CA LYS A 136 -22.76 -11.78 1.68
C LYS A 136 -22.55 -12.97 0.76
N SER A 137 -21.39 -13.06 0.11
CA SER A 137 -21.13 -14.10 -0.88
C SER A 137 -20.96 -15.48 -0.22
N HIS A 138 -21.52 -16.49 -0.88
CA HIS A 138 -21.31 -17.90 -0.58
C HIS A 138 -20.24 -18.55 -1.46
N ALA A 139 -19.66 -17.79 -2.40
CA ALA A 139 -18.57 -18.27 -3.24
C ALA A 139 -17.31 -18.54 -2.41
N ARG A 140 -16.55 -19.54 -2.83
CA ARG A 140 -15.24 -19.81 -2.22
C ARG A 140 -14.13 -18.97 -2.81
N GLU A 141 -14.36 -18.41 -4.00
CA GLU A 141 -13.39 -17.68 -4.81
C GLU A 141 -14.02 -16.47 -5.46
N ILE A 142 -13.22 -15.47 -5.68
CA ILE A 142 -13.53 -14.26 -6.43
C ILE A 142 -12.48 -14.04 -7.49
N GLN A 143 -12.80 -13.26 -8.51
CA GLN A 143 -11.93 -13.02 -9.64
C GLN A 143 -11.73 -11.53 -9.88
N THR A 144 -10.55 -11.17 -10.34
CA THR A 144 -10.30 -9.87 -10.93
C THR A 144 -9.95 -10.02 -12.40
N HIS A 145 -10.43 -9.08 -13.21
CA HIS A 145 -10.14 -8.99 -14.64
C HIS A 145 -9.48 -7.65 -14.92
N ALA A 146 -8.32 -7.66 -15.52
CA ALA A 146 -7.57 -6.44 -15.72
C ALA A 146 -6.75 -6.45 -17.01
N PRO A 147 -6.64 -5.30 -17.71
CA PRO A 147 -5.69 -5.15 -18.80
C PRO A 147 -4.26 -5.13 -18.25
N ALA A 148 -3.39 -5.79 -18.97
CA ALA A 148 -1.97 -5.89 -18.68
C ALA A 148 -1.14 -5.33 -19.85
N PRO A 149 0.18 -5.15 -19.67
CA PRO A 149 1.07 -4.73 -20.75
C PRO A 149 0.94 -5.62 -21.98
N ARG A 150 1.27 -5.08 -23.16
CA ARG A 150 1.19 -5.76 -24.47
C ARG A 150 -0.24 -6.18 -24.86
N HIS A 151 -1.24 -5.38 -24.48
CA HIS A 151 -2.66 -5.62 -24.77
C HIS A 151 -3.22 -6.95 -24.26
N MET A 152 -2.59 -7.53 -23.25
CA MET A 152 -3.07 -8.75 -22.62
C MET A 152 -4.23 -8.46 -21.66
N GLN A 153 -5.08 -9.47 -21.46
CA GLN A 153 -6.06 -9.48 -20.38
C GLN A 153 -5.65 -10.54 -19.37
N VAL A 154 -5.70 -10.21 -18.10
CA VAL A 154 -5.35 -11.11 -17.01
C VAL A 154 -6.54 -11.30 -16.09
N THR A 155 -6.86 -12.55 -15.79
CA THR A 155 -7.82 -12.93 -14.76
C THR A 155 -7.05 -13.55 -13.60
N ASP A 156 -7.17 -12.97 -12.43
CA ASP A 156 -6.59 -13.45 -11.19
C ASP A 156 -7.68 -14.00 -10.28
N GLN A 157 -7.38 -15.09 -9.59
CA GLN A 157 -8.29 -15.77 -8.66
C GLN A 157 -7.80 -15.63 -7.24
N PHE A 158 -8.72 -15.27 -6.33
CA PHE A 158 -8.45 -15.11 -4.92
C PHE A 158 -9.44 -15.95 -4.11
N SER A 159 -8.96 -16.57 -3.05
CA SER A 159 -9.83 -17.26 -2.12
C SER A 159 -10.64 -16.25 -1.28
N LEU A 160 -11.93 -16.51 -1.11
CA LEU A 160 -12.78 -15.77 -0.18
C LEU A 160 -12.84 -16.40 1.22
N ARG A 161 -12.22 -17.58 1.39
CA ARG A 161 -12.19 -18.29 2.67
C ARG A 161 -11.40 -17.53 3.71
N GLY A 162 -12.04 -17.26 4.84
CA GLY A 162 -11.44 -16.49 5.94
C GLY A 162 -11.64 -14.99 5.86
N PHE A 163 -12.25 -14.46 4.77
CA PHE A 163 -12.45 -13.01 4.63
C PHE A 163 -13.26 -12.40 5.76
N ALA A 164 -14.41 -12.99 6.11
CA ALA A 164 -15.30 -12.45 7.14
C ALA A 164 -14.60 -12.34 8.51
N GLN A 165 -13.79 -13.35 8.88
CA GLN A 165 -13.03 -13.35 10.12
C GLN A 165 -11.91 -12.31 10.10
N ALA A 166 -11.17 -12.19 8.99
CA ALA A 166 -10.13 -11.19 8.82
C ALA A 166 -10.69 -9.77 8.84
N TYR A 167 -11.84 -9.55 8.17
CA TYR A 167 -12.53 -8.27 8.19
C TYR A 167 -13.03 -7.91 9.59
N ALA A 168 -13.62 -8.86 10.33
CA ALA A 168 -14.03 -8.66 11.72
C ALA A 168 -12.83 -8.31 12.63
N ALA A 169 -11.66 -8.90 12.40
CA ALA A 169 -10.45 -8.58 13.14
C ALA A 169 -9.99 -7.13 12.91
N ILE A 170 -9.97 -6.66 11.67
CA ILE A 170 -9.54 -5.28 11.35
C ILE A 170 -10.56 -4.24 11.80
N THR A 171 -11.87 -4.51 11.71
CA THR A 171 -12.91 -3.58 12.18
C THR A 171 -12.94 -3.49 13.70
N LYS A 172 -12.62 -4.58 14.42
CA LYS A 172 -12.46 -4.57 15.88
C LYS A 172 -11.24 -3.76 16.32
N ALA A 173 -10.12 -3.87 15.61
CA ALA A 173 -8.88 -3.15 15.91
C ALA A 173 -8.96 -1.67 15.55
N CYS A 174 -9.66 -1.33 14.46
CA CYS A 174 -9.92 0.03 13.99
C CYS A 174 -11.44 0.29 13.93
N PRO A 175 -12.12 0.53 15.06
CA PRO A 175 -13.57 0.79 15.06
C PRO A 175 -13.90 2.10 14.35
N ALA A 176 -15.11 2.22 13.80
CA ALA A 176 -15.65 3.49 13.33
C ALA A 176 -15.76 4.47 14.52
N LYS A 177 -15.40 5.73 14.29
CA LYS A 177 -15.58 6.80 15.26
C LYS A 177 -17.02 7.27 15.29
#